data_f828f95c1024685b8d2848c175cb4c54
#
_entry.id   f828f95c1024685b8d2848c175cb4c54
#
_cell.length_a   1.000
_cell.length_b   1.000
_cell.length_c   1.000
_cell.angle_alpha   90.00
_cell.angle_beta   90.00
_cell.angle_gamma   90.00
#
_symmetry.space_group_name_H-M   'P 1'
#
loop_
_entity.id
_entity.type
_entity.pdbx_description
1 polymer ?
#
loop_
_entity_poly.entity_id
_entity_poly.type
_entity_poly.pdbx_seq_one_letter_code
_entity_poly.pdbx_strand_id
1 'polypeptide(L)'
;STYFDWVHYTESQRQREDTILKALLREIWQNNYKAYGAPRLRLALSDLNLHHGTNQVRRLMREASIYSVMTRRFNKPTTTVDYRQRPNLIRHLPEANAWSMDITYLKLSNGQWVYLASVLDLQTRKILAHQISATMDTKLVVTTLQRSLSTDKKPNYLHTDMASQFTSFGFENLLKRHKIDHSYSKLGHPYDNAKIESFHSLLKCEMIYQFRFPSIAHLILDVSKYIHWFNNERISLANPKIKVA
;
A
#
# COMPACT_ATOMS: atom_id res chain seq x y z
N SER A 1 16.12 52.28 8.63
CA SER A 1 17.45 51.70 8.62
C SER A 1 17.39 50.27 9.16
N THR A 2 18.05 49.37 8.53
CA THR A 2 18.02 47.90 8.71
C THR A 2 18.24 47.42 10.16
N TYR A 3 18.96 48.18 10.99
CA TYR A 3 19.18 47.87 12.41
C TYR A 3 17.93 48.10 13.28
N PHE A 4 17.19 49.18 13.08
CA PHE A 4 15.94 49.43 13.79
C PHE A 4 14.83 48.45 13.41
N ASP A 5 14.78 48.04 12.15
CA ASP A 5 13.86 47.03 11.65
C ASP A 5 14.15 45.65 12.28
N TRP A 6 15.43 45.33 12.55
CA TRP A 6 15.84 44.09 13.20
C TRP A 6 15.53 44.11 14.71
N VAL A 7 15.72 45.21 15.41
CA VAL A 7 15.46 45.35 16.87
C VAL A 7 13.96 45.35 17.18
N HIS A 8 13.13 45.88 16.26
CA HIS A 8 11.67 45.96 16.42
C HIS A 8 10.91 44.96 15.55
N TYR A 9 11.62 43.92 15.10
CA TYR A 9 10.99 42.88 14.29
C TYR A 9 9.87 42.19 15.07
N THR A 10 8.62 42.44 14.65
CA THR A 10 7.44 41.68 15.11
C THR A 10 7.01 40.73 14.02
N GLU A 11 6.88 39.49 14.41
CA GLU A 11 6.40 38.44 13.49
C GLU A 11 5.05 38.83 12.88
N SER A 12 4.95 38.85 11.56
CA SER A 12 3.69 39.15 10.87
C SER A 12 2.65 38.05 11.15
N GLN A 13 1.37 38.41 11.06
CA GLN A 13 0.29 37.43 11.21
C GLN A 13 0.48 36.21 10.31
N ARG A 14 0.88 36.43 9.05
CA ARG A 14 1.17 35.35 8.09
C ARG A 14 2.31 34.44 8.56
N GLN A 15 3.36 34.97 9.17
CA GLN A 15 4.48 34.18 9.68
C GLN A 15 4.03 33.27 10.85
N ARG A 16 3.19 33.81 11.75
CA ARG A 16 2.61 33.04 12.86
C ARG A 16 1.72 31.90 12.34
N GLU A 17 0.84 32.21 11.39
CA GLU A 17 -0.01 31.21 10.72
C GLU A 17 0.82 30.15 10.01
N ASP A 18 1.87 30.53 9.26
CA ASP A 18 2.80 29.61 8.60
C ASP A 18 3.54 28.72 9.63
N THR A 19 3.89 29.25 10.80
CA THR A 19 4.55 28.49 11.87
C THR A 19 3.63 27.41 12.44
N ILE A 20 2.39 27.78 12.76
CA ILE A 20 1.36 26.84 13.23
C ILE A 20 1.10 25.76 12.16
N LEU A 21 0.94 26.18 10.93
CA LEU A 21 0.64 25.27 9.82
C LEU A 21 1.81 24.32 9.53
N LYS A 22 3.06 24.76 9.65
CA LYS A 22 4.25 23.88 9.53
C LYS A 22 4.28 22.80 10.63
N ALA A 23 3.93 23.15 11.86
CA ALA A 23 3.84 22.19 12.96
C ALA A 23 2.75 21.13 12.69
N LEU A 24 1.56 21.55 12.28
CA LEU A 24 0.45 20.68 11.93
C LEU A 24 0.78 19.77 10.73
N LEU A 25 1.39 20.31 9.68
CA LEU A 25 1.85 19.54 8.54
C LEU A 25 2.85 18.45 8.93
N ARG A 26 3.76 18.74 9.88
CA ARG A 26 4.73 17.77 10.39
C ARG A 26 4.05 16.67 11.18
N GLU A 27 3.10 16.99 12.03
CA GLU A 27 2.30 16.02 12.77
C GLU A 27 1.52 15.09 11.85
N ILE A 28 0.76 15.63 10.91
CA ILE A 28 0.01 14.84 9.92
C ILE A 28 0.97 13.93 9.13
N TRP A 29 2.12 14.45 8.70
CA TRP A 29 3.09 13.69 7.93
C TRP A 29 3.72 12.55 8.76
N GLN A 30 4.05 12.78 10.03
CA GLN A 30 4.58 11.76 10.94
C GLN A 30 3.57 10.64 11.20
N ASN A 31 2.32 11.00 11.47
CA ASN A 31 1.24 10.06 11.76
C ASN A 31 0.82 9.23 10.53
N ASN A 32 1.25 9.61 9.33
CA ASN A 32 0.93 8.92 8.08
C ASN A 32 2.18 8.30 7.41
N TYR A 33 3.02 7.62 8.20
CA TYR A 33 4.22 6.89 7.74
C TYR A 33 5.18 7.73 6.88
N LYS A 34 5.16 9.05 7.05
CA LYS A 34 5.92 10.00 6.22
C LYS A 34 5.63 9.89 4.72
N ALA A 35 4.52 9.23 4.35
CA ALA A 35 4.15 8.91 2.98
C ALA A 35 3.48 10.06 2.24
N TYR A 36 2.93 11.06 2.97
CA TYR A 36 2.16 12.13 2.38
C TYR A 36 3.05 13.22 1.79
N GLY A 37 2.88 13.49 0.49
CA GLY A 37 3.37 14.68 -0.19
C GLY A 37 2.32 15.79 -0.22
N ALA A 38 2.65 16.94 -0.83
CA ALA A 38 1.80 18.13 -0.83
C ALA A 38 0.32 17.89 -1.22
N PRO A 39 -0.01 17.06 -2.23
CA PRO A 39 -1.42 16.82 -2.57
C PRO A 39 -2.21 16.13 -1.45
N ARG A 40 -1.63 15.12 -0.78
CA ARG A 40 -2.29 14.42 0.33
C ARG A 40 -2.35 15.26 1.58
N LEU A 41 -1.28 16.00 1.90
CA LEU A 41 -1.27 16.93 3.04
C LEU A 41 -2.32 18.03 2.86
N ARG A 42 -2.49 18.56 1.64
CA ARG A 42 -3.57 19.51 1.35
C ARG A 42 -4.96 18.92 1.63
N LEU A 43 -5.19 17.69 1.21
CA LEU A 43 -6.46 17.00 1.47
C LEU A 43 -6.67 16.78 2.97
N ALA A 44 -5.64 16.34 3.69
CA ALA A 44 -5.70 16.15 5.14
C ALA A 44 -5.99 17.47 5.89
N LEU A 45 -5.43 18.59 5.44
CA LEU A 45 -5.77 19.92 5.98
C LEU A 45 -7.23 20.29 5.68
N SER A 46 -7.70 20.00 4.45
CA SER A 46 -9.09 20.27 4.06
C SER A 46 -10.09 19.53 4.94
N ASP A 47 -9.74 18.32 5.40
CA ASP A 47 -10.54 17.52 6.33
C ASP A 47 -10.65 18.15 7.73
N LEU A 48 -9.70 19.01 8.08
CA LEU A 48 -9.69 19.81 9.31
C LEU A 48 -10.30 21.21 9.08
N ASN A 49 -11.02 21.42 7.95
CA ASN A 49 -11.57 22.71 7.51
C ASN A 49 -10.50 23.79 7.26
N LEU A 50 -9.24 23.40 7.03
CA LEU A 50 -8.14 24.30 6.70
C LEU A 50 -7.88 24.26 5.18
N HIS A 51 -8.40 25.24 4.45
CA HIS A 51 -8.33 25.28 2.98
C HIS A 51 -7.11 26.04 2.50
N HIS A 52 -6.08 25.30 2.07
CA HIS A 52 -4.83 25.84 1.56
C HIS A 52 -4.52 25.36 0.13
N GLY A 53 -3.86 26.20 -0.65
CA GLY A 53 -3.42 25.85 -2.00
C GLY A 53 -2.25 24.84 -1.97
N THR A 54 -2.18 23.93 -2.95
CA THR A 54 -1.09 22.94 -3.06
C THR A 54 0.30 23.60 -3.12
N ASN A 55 0.42 24.78 -3.74
CA ASN A 55 1.69 25.49 -3.83
C ASN A 55 2.13 26.06 -2.48
N GLN A 56 1.20 26.57 -1.67
CA GLN A 56 1.48 27.00 -0.30
C GLN A 56 1.94 25.83 0.56
N VAL A 57 1.22 24.70 0.52
CA VAL A 57 1.60 23.49 1.25
C VAL A 57 3.00 23.01 0.81
N ARG A 58 3.30 23.04 -0.49
CA ARG A 58 4.63 22.65 -1.01
C ARG A 58 5.74 23.59 -0.53
N ARG A 59 5.48 24.90 -0.44
CA ARG A 59 6.41 25.87 0.13
C ARG A 59 6.69 25.55 1.60
N LEU A 60 5.63 25.42 2.41
CA LEU A 60 5.75 25.13 3.84
C LEU A 60 6.44 23.79 4.13
N MET A 61 6.18 22.75 3.31
CA MET A 61 6.90 21.49 3.41
C MET A 61 8.41 21.67 3.23
N ARG A 62 8.84 22.46 2.22
CA ARG A 62 10.27 22.72 1.99
C ARG A 62 10.90 23.47 3.16
N GLU A 63 10.23 24.52 3.65
CA GLU A 63 10.69 25.31 4.81
C GLU A 63 10.78 24.45 6.09
N ALA A 64 9.86 23.49 6.26
CA ALA A 64 9.83 22.59 7.40
C ALA A 64 10.67 21.31 7.22
N SER A 65 11.39 21.16 6.09
CA SER A 65 12.15 19.97 5.72
C SER A 65 11.32 18.68 5.74
N ILE A 66 10.07 18.76 5.25
CA ILE A 66 9.14 17.63 5.14
C ILE A 66 9.22 17.04 3.73
N TYR A 67 9.58 15.76 3.60
CA TYR A 67 9.71 15.05 2.33
C TYR A 67 8.99 13.71 2.37
N SER A 68 8.21 13.40 1.32
CA SER A 68 7.57 12.08 1.22
C SER A 68 8.61 10.98 0.97
N VAL A 69 8.50 9.87 1.69
CA VAL A 69 9.33 8.66 1.49
C VAL A 69 9.12 8.02 0.11
N MET A 70 8.03 8.36 -0.57
CA MET A 70 7.67 7.83 -1.90
C MET A 70 8.52 8.36 -3.05
N THR A 71 9.44 9.29 -2.82
CA THR A 71 10.29 9.88 -3.88
C THR A 71 11.42 8.98 -4.34
N ARG A 72 11.70 7.87 -3.65
CA ARG A 72 12.75 6.91 -4.03
C ARG A 72 12.24 5.94 -5.10
N ARG A 73 12.93 5.85 -6.25
CA ARG A 73 12.69 4.85 -7.27
C ARG A 73 13.49 3.58 -6.96
N PHE A 74 12.83 2.41 -7.06
CA PHE A 74 13.48 1.10 -6.94
C PHE A 74 13.40 0.40 -8.29
N ASN A 75 14.52 -0.17 -8.75
CA ASN A 75 14.57 -0.98 -9.97
C ASN A 75 13.99 -2.37 -9.66
N LYS A 76 13.11 -2.86 -10.54
CA LYS A 76 12.56 -4.22 -10.47
C LYS A 76 13.49 -5.19 -11.23
N PRO A 77 13.83 -6.36 -10.68
CA PRO A 77 14.45 -7.42 -11.45
C PRO A 77 13.43 -8.05 -12.40
N THR A 78 13.84 -8.33 -13.64
CA THR A 78 13.05 -9.06 -14.64
C THR A 78 13.56 -10.49 -14.72
N THR A 79 12.68 -11.47 -14.49
CA THR A 79 12.95 -12.89 -14.76
C THR A 79 11.94 -13.39 -15.78
N THR A 80 12.45 -14.04 -16.83
CA THR A 80 11.64 -14.73 -17.84
C THR A 80 11.67 -16.22 -17.56
N VAL A 81 10.47 -16.81 -17.34
CA VAL A 81 10.28 -18.26 -17.23
C VAL A 81 9.17 -18.67 -18.18
N ASP A 82 9.37 -19.74 -18.96
CA ASP A 82 8.41 -20.25 -19.92
C ASP A 82 7.40 -21.18 -19.22
N TYR A 83 6.09 -20.80 -19.25
CA TYR A 83 5.01 -21.59 -18.67
C TYR A 83 3.85 -21.76 -19.67
N ARG A 84 3.14 -22.90 -19.57
CA ARG A 84 1.90 -23.13 -20.32
C ARG A 84 0.90 -22.02 -20.04
N GLN A 85 0.43 -21.35 -21.08
CA GLN A 85 -0.47 -20.19 -20.94
C GLN A 85 -1.82 -20.62 -20.38
N ARG A 86 -2.16 -20.13 -19.20
CA ARG A 86 -3.51 -20.20 -18.62
C ARG A 86 -4.21 -18.85 -18.86
N PRO A 87 -5.56 -18.83 -19.06
CA PRO A 87 -6.23 -17.63 -19.52
C PRO A 87 -6.29 -16.54 -18.45
N ASN A 88 -6.16 -15.26 -18.88
CA ASN A 88 -6.52 -14.09 -18.08
C ASN A 88 -8.01 -13.81 -18.30
N LEU A 89 -8.85 -14.26 -17.35
CA LEU A 89 -10.31 -14.16 -17.43
C LEU A 89 -10.86 -12.76 -17.16
N ILE A 90 -10.08 -11.91 -16.45
CA ILE A 90 -10.55 -10.59 -16.02
C ILE A 90 -10.09 -9.42 -16.89
N ARG A 91 -9.26 -9.69 -17.91
CA ARG A 91 -8.62 -8.64 -18.73
C ARG A 91 -9.61 -7.67 -19.37
N HIS A 92 -10.77 -8.16 -19.78
CA HIS A 92 -11.82 -7.38 -20.45
C HIS A 92 -13.05 -7.17 -19.56
N LEU A 93 -12.94 -7.44 -18.27
CA LEU A 93 -14.00 -7.34 -17.27
C LEU A 93 -13.60 -6.35 -16.18
N PRO A 94 -13.51 -5.03 -16.45
CA PRO A 94 -12.99 -4.03 -15.50
C PRO A 94 -13.81 -3.95 -14.19
N GLU A 95 -15.10 -4.31 -14.24
CA GLU A 95 -16.03 -4.30 -13.10
C GLU A 95 -16.30 -5.70 -12.53
N ALA A 96 -15.51 -6.71 -12.93
CA ALA A 96 -15.68 -8.05 -12.41
C ALA A 96 -15.51 -8.06 -10.89
N ASN A 97 -16.40 -8.80 -10.20
CA ASN A 97 -16.19 -9.15 -8.79
C ASN A 97 -14.99 -10.11 -8.69
N ALA A 98 -13.81 -9.51 -8.62
CA ALA A 98 -12.55 -10.23 -8.67
C ALA A 98 -11.61 -9.78 -7.55
N TRP A 99 -10.89 -10.73 -7.00
CA TRP A 99 -9.80 -10.51 -6.07
C TRP A 99 -8.47 -10.81 -6.77
N SER A 100 -7.39 -10.19 -6.30
CA SER A 100 -6.03 -10.54 -6.71
C SER A 100 -5.26 -11.04 -5.51
N MET A 101 -4.41 -12.05 -5.71
CA MET A 101 -3.53 -12.58 -4.68
C MET A 101 -2.11 -12.67 -5.19
N ASP A 102 -1.15 -12.31 -4.33
CA ASP A 102 0.27 -12.33 -4.66
C ASP A 102 1.12 -12.52 -3.39
N ILE A 103 2.38 -12.95 -3.60
CA ILE A 103 3.38 -13.12 -2.54
C ILE A 103 4.51 -12.12 -2.74
N THR A 104 4.90 -11.43 -1.68
CA THR A 104 6.09 -10.59 -1.70
C THR A 104 7.10 -10.98 -0.65
N TYR A 105 8.37 -10.70 -0.95
CA TYR A 105 9.51 -11.00 -0.09
C TYR A 105 9.77 -9.81 0.83
N LEU A 106 9.95 -10.10 2.12
CA LEU A 106 10.33 -9.14 3.15
C LEU A 106 11.61 -9.65 3.85
N LYS A 107 12.38 -8.75 4.43
CA LYS A 107 13.65 -9.10 5.07
C LYS A 107 13.67 -8.62 6.51
N LEU A 108 14.02 -9.50 7.44
CA LEU A 108 14.23 -9.16 8.83
C LEU A 108 15.62 -8.52 9.04
N SER A 109 15.83 -7.90 10.20
CA SER A 109 17.09 -7.24 10.55
C SER A 109 18.28 -8.20 10.62
N ASN A 110 18.05 -9.47 10.92
CA ASN A 110 19.04 -10.53 10.93
C ASN A 110 19.39 -11.09 9.54
N GLY A 111 18.79 -10.51 8.47
CA GLY A 111 19.01 -10.94 7.09
C GLY A 111 18.08 -12.06 6.61
N GLN A 112 17.28 -12.67 7.46
CA GLN A 112 16.34 -13.73 7.12
C GLN A 112 15.24 -13.20 6.19
N TRP A 113 14.93 -13.97 5.12
CA TRP A 113 13.79 -13.72 4.26
C TRP A 113 12.52 -14.32 4.85
N VAL A 114 11.44 -13.58 4.75
CA VAL A 114 10.08 -14.00 5.08
C VAL A 114 9.14 -13.59 3.95
N TYR A 115 7.98 -14.21 3.89
CA TYR A 115 7.06 -14.13 2.76
C TYR A 115 5.71 -13.63 3.23
N LEU A 116 5.22 -12.58 2.59
CA LEU A 116 3.89 -12.02 2.82
C LEU A 116 2.99 -12.41 1.66
N ALA A 117 1.98 -13.24 1.91
CA ALA A 117 0.86 -13.42 1.00
C ALA A 117 -0.27 -12.44 1.37
N SER A 118 -0.90 -11.83 0.36
CA SER A 118 -2.03 -10.91 0.55
C SER A 118 -3.10 -11.10 -0.52
N VAL A 119 -4.36 -10.90 -0.13
CA VAL A 119 -5.52 -10.90 -1.01
C VAL A 119 -6.09 -9.48 -1.06
N LEU A 120 -6.23 -8.95 -2.27
CA LEU A 120 -6.72 -7.59 -2.54
C LEU A 120 -8.02 -7.66 -3.34
N ASP A 121 -9.03 -6.95 -2.92
CA ASP A 121 -10.25 -6.70 -3.69
C ASP A 121 -9.94 -5.69 -4.81
N LEU A 122 -10.15 -6.10 -6.05
CA LEU A 122 -9.84 -5.29 -7.22
C LEU A 122 -10.77 -4.08 -7.41
N GLN A 123 -11.97 -4.11 -6.81
CA GLN A 123 -12.94 -2.99 -6.86
C GLN A 123 -12.62 -1.94 -5.80
N THR A 124 -12.55 -2.36 -4.54
CA THR A 124 -12.35 -1.46 -3.40
C THR A 124 -10.89 -1.13 -3.14
N ARG A 125 -9.97 -1.94 -3.67
CA ARG A 125 -8.52 -1.89 -3.41
C ARG A 125 -8.14 -2.14 -1.94
N LYS A 126 -9.03 -2.70 -1.15
CA LYS A 126 -8.77 -3.11 0.24
C LYS A 126 -8.05 -4.46 0.28
N ILE A 127 -7.16 -4.61 1.24
CA ILE A 127 -6.56 -5.90 1.58
C ILE A 127 -7.54 -6.65 2.47
N LEU A 128 -8.04 -7.77 1.97
CA LEU A 128 -9.05 -8.59 2.64
C LEU A 128 -8.42 -9.55 3.66
N ALA A 129 -7.27 -10.13 3.30
CA ALA A 129 -6.50 -11.01 4.17
C ALA A 129 -5.02 -10.91 3.85
N HIS A 130 -4.20 -11.21 4.85
CA HIS A 130 -2.76 -11.31 4.71
C HIS A 130 -2.19 -12.35 5.70
N GLN A 131 -1.04 -12.90 5.36
CA GLN A 131 -0.29 -13.79 6.25
C GLN A 131 1.20 -13.71 5.95
N ILE A 132 2.01 -13.75 7.01
CA ILE A 132 3.47 -13.80 6.92
C ILE A 132 3.94 -15.18 7.38
N SER A 133 4.89 -15.75 6.62
CA SER A 133 5.52 -17.04 6.93
C SER A 133 7.03 -16.97 6.70
N ALA A 134 7.76 -17.82 7.41
CA ALA A 134 9.19 -18.05 7.13
C ALA A 134 9.40 -18.90 5.88
N THR A 135 8.38 -19.62 5.40
CA THR A 135 8.42 -20.48 4.21
C THR A 135 7.42 -20.01 3.17
N MET A 136 7.81 -20.09 1.89
CA MET A 136 6.96 -19.78 0.75
C MET A 136 6.37 -21.10 0.20
N ASP A 137 5.39 -21.63 0.89
CA ASP A 137 4.75 -22.89 0.56
C ASP A 137 3.26 -22.74 0.17
N THR A 138 2.64 -23.81 -0.29
CA THR A 138 1.21 -23.87 -0.61
C THR A 138 0.34 -23.55 0.61
N LYS A 139 0.77 -23.91 1.83
CA LYS A 139 0.03 -23.66 3.06
C LYS A 139 -0.16 -22.14 3.29
N LEU A 140 0.86 -21.35 2.99
CA LEU A 140 0.79 -19.88 3.12
C LEU A 140 -0.37 -19.31 2.28
N VAL A 141 -0.44 -19.68 1.00
CA VAL A 141 -1.47 -19.14 0.08
C VAL A 141 -2.87 -19.70 0.39
N VAL A 142 -2.96 -20.99 0.70
CA VAL A 142 -4.24 -21.65 1.06
C VAL A 142 -4.83 -21.00 2.32
N THR A 143 -4.03 -20.84 3.38
CA THR A 143 -4.52 -20.25 4.63
C THR A 143 -4.88 -18.76 4.46
N THR A 144 -4.13 -18.03 3.65
CA THR A 144 -4.45 -16.61 3.38
C THR A 144 -5.76 -16.48 2.62
N LEU A 145 -5.98 -17.32 1.61
CA LEU A 145 -7.24 -17.33 0.85
C LEU A 145 -8.43 -17.76 1.73
N GLN A 146 -8.27 -18.79 2.57
CA GLN A 146 -9.32 -19.21 3.51
C GLN A 146 -9.74 -18.07 4.44
N ARG A 147 -8.79 -17.29 4.96
CA ARG A 147 -9.08 -16.11 5.79
C ARG A 147 -9.87 -15.05 5.03
N SER A 148 -9.57 -14.81 3.76
CA SER A 148 -10.36 -13.85 2.95
C SER A 148 -11.77 -14.35 2.68
N LEU A 149 -11.95 -15.66 2.52
CA LEU A 149 -13.24 -16.31 2.25
C LEU A 149 -14.13 -16.46 3.50
N SER A 150 -13.59 -16.20 4.70
CA SER A 150 -14.40 -16.18 5.94
C SER A 150 -15.30 -14.94 6.05
N THR A 151 -15.19 -13.99 5.14
CA THR A 151 -16.09 -12.83 5.02
C THR A 151 -17.33 -13.19 4.20
N ASP A 152 -18.42 -12.43 4.34
CA ASP A 152 -19.68 -12.67 3.59
C ASP A 152 -19.54 -12.43 2.07
N LYS A 153 -18.46 -11.79 1.64
CA LYS A 153 -18.18 -11.51 0.23
C LYS A 153 -17.31 -12.59 -0.37
N LYS A 154 -17.73 -13.11 -1.52
CA LYS A 154 -16.94 -14.05 -2.33
C LYS A 154 -16.73 -13.46 -3.72
N PRO A 155 -15.53 -13.63 -4.31
CA PRO A 155 -15.28 -13.19 -5.67
C PRO A 155 -15.78 -14.22 -6.67
N ASN A 156 -16.08 -13.81 -7.89
CA ASN A 156 -16.27 -14.71 -9.01
C ASN A 156 -14.93 -15.18 -9.57
N TYR A 157 -13.91 -14.33 -9.50
CA TYR A 157 -12.58 -14.60 -10.04
C TYR A 157 -11.49 -14.31 -9.00
N LEU A 158 -10.52 -15.22 -8.90
CA LEU A 158 -9.26 -14.93 -8.21
C LEU A 158 -8.13 -14.83 -9.25
N HIS A 159 -7.45 -13.69 -9.27
CA HIS A 159 -6.34 -13.43 -10.19
C HIS A 159 -5.00 -13.58 -9.48
N THR A 160 -4.10 -14.38 -10.06
CA THR A 160 -2.75 -14.62 -9.54
C THR A 160 -1.72 -14.67 -10.67
N ASP A 161 -0.45 -14.70 -10.34
CA ASP A 161 0.58 -15.18 -11.26
C ASP A 161 0.55 -16.72 -11.38
N MET A 162 1.49 -17.29 -12.15
CA MET A 162 1.61 -18.73 -12.37
C MET A 162 2.64 -19.40 -11.43
N ALA A 163 2.94 -18.81 -10.27
CA ALA A 163 3.85 -19.43 -9.32
C ALA A 163 3.32 -20.79 -8.83
N SER A 164 4.24 -21.71 -8.51
CA SER A 164 3.93 -23.09 -8.15
C SER A 164 2.95 -23.23 -6.98
N GLN A 165 2.96 -22.26 -6.06
CA GLN A 165 2.04 -22.21 -4.93
C GLN A 165 0.60 -22.05 -5.37
N PHE A 166 0.34 -21.17 -6.36
CA PHE A 166 -0.99 -20.90 -6.90
C PHE A 166 -1.49 -21.96 -7.88
N THR A 167 -0.57 -22.71 -8.51
CA THR A 167 -0.92 -23.81 -9.42
C THR A 167 -0.96 -25.18 -8.72
N SER A 168 -0.77 -25.21 -7.41
CA SER A 168 -0.80 -26.43 -6.61
C SER A 168 -2.21 -27.04 -6.55
N PHE A 169 -2.30 -28.37 -6.47
CA PHE A 169 -3.57 -29.08 -6.33
C PHE A 169 -4.41 -28.59 -5.14
N GLY A 170 -3.77 -28.32 -3.99
CA GLY A 170 -4.47 -27.85 -2.79
C GLY A 170 -5.12 -26.49 -2.98
N PHE A 171 -4.45 -25.57 -3.67
CA PHE A 171 -4.96 -24.23 -3.94
C PHE A 171 -6.09 -24.25 -4.99
N GLU A 172 -5.90 -24.96 -6.10
CA GLU A 172 -6.90 -25.15 -7.14
C GLU A 172 -8.17 -25.83 -6.63
N ASN A 173 -8.03 -26.83 -5.76
CA ASN A 173 -9.16 -27.54 -5.17
C ASN A 173 -9.95 -26.62 -4.21
N LEU A 174 -9.27 -25.72 -3.48
CA LEU A 174 -9.92 -24.71 -2.64
C LEU A 174 -10.80 -23.78 -3.49
N LEU A 175 -10.29 -23.27 -4.61
CA LEU A 175 -11.05 -22.42 -5.53
C LEU A 175 -12.28 -23.15 -6.09
N LYS A 176 -12.11 -24.38 -6.55
CA LYS A 176 -13.21 -25.22 -7.07
C LYS A 176 -14.32 -25.44 -6.04
N ARG A 177 -13.97 -25.73 -4.77
CA ARG A 177 -14.94 -25.90 -3.67
C ARG A 177 -15.76 -24.63 -3.43
N HIS A 178 -15.16 -23.46 -3.62
CA HIS A 178 -15.83 -22.18 -3.44
C HIS A 178 -16.47 -21.64 -4.71
N LYS A 179 -16.38 -22.36 -5.85
CA LYS A 179 -16.88 -21.97 -7.18
C LYS A 179 -16.29 -20.64 -7.64
N ILE A 180 -14.98 -20.47 -7.45
CA ILE A 180 -14.21 -19.30 -7.86
C ILE A 180 -13.38 -19.68 -9.07
N ASP A 181 -13.51 -18.92 -10.15
CA ASP A 181 -12.73 -19.14 -11.36
C ASP A 181 -11.31 -18.56 -11.19
N HIS A 182 -10.31 -19.37 -11.55
CA HIS A 182 -8.92 -18.96 -11.45
C HIS A 182 -8.47 -18.25 -12.72
N SER A 183 -8.14 -16.97 -12.58
CA SER A 183 -7.59 -16.12 -13.63
C SER A 183 -6.09 -15.95 -13.44
N TYR A 184 -5.31 -15.99 -14.52
CA TYR A 184 -3.86 -15.90 -14.45
C TYR A 184 -3.31 -14.69 -15.18
N SER A 185 -2.28 -14.07 -14.60
CA SER A 185 -1.49 -13.04 -15.29
C SER A 185 -0.79 -13.66 -16.50
N LYS A 186 -0.86 -13.00 -17.64
CA LYS A 186 -0.13 -13.43 -18.82
C LYS A 186 1.36 -13.13 -18.65
N LEU A 187 2.20 -14.06 -19.05
CA LEU A 187 3.65 -13.88 -19.02
C LEU A 187 4.06 -12.62 -19.82
N GLY A 188 4.91 -11.77 -19.20
CA GLY A 188 5.34 -10.53 -19.83
C GLY A 188 4.33 -9.37 -19.78
N HIS A 189 3.19 -9.55 -19.10
CA HIS A 189 2.20 -8.50 -18.91
C HIS A 189 2.10 -8.06 -17.43
N PRO A 190 3.02 -7.24 -16.93
CA PRO A 190 3.04 -6.81 -15.52
C PRO A 190 1.80 -6.00 -15.12
N TYR A 191 1.07 -5.48 -16.09
CA TYR A 191 -0.16 -4.71 -15.83
C TYR A 191 -1.33 -5.57 -15.32
N ASP A 192 -1.30 -6.88 -15.58
CA ASP A 192 -2.39 -7.78 -15.19
C ASP A 192 -2.52 -7.88 -13.67
N ASN A 193 -1.39 -7.81 -12.92
CA ASN A 193 -1.37 -7.87 -11.44
C ASN A 193 -0.96 -6.55 -10.77
N ALA A 194 -0.96 -5.45 -11.54
CA ALA A 194 -0.41 -4.15 -11.13
C ALA A 194 -1.04 -3.58 -9.84
N LYS A 195 -2.31 -3.89 -9.54
CA LYS A 195 -2.99 -3.35 -8.34
C LYS A 195 -2.39 -3.89 -7.05
N ILE A 196 -2.17 -5.20 -6.94
CA ILE A 196 -1.58 -5.81 -5.75
C ILE A 196 -0.06 -5.59 -5.69
N GLU A 197 0.64 -5.59 -6.83
CA GLU A 197 2.05 -5.19 -6.89
C GLU A 197 2.25 -3.75 -6.41
N SER A 198 1.34 -2.84 -6.77
CA SER A 198 1.33 -1.47 -6.28
C SER A 198 1.18 -1.41 -4.76
N PHE A 199 0.26 -2.21 -4.17
CA PHE A 199 0.13 -2.33 -2.72
C PHE A 199 1.44 -2.81 -2.07
N HIS A 200 2.06 -3.87 -2.59
CA HIS A 200 3.32 -4.38 -2.06
C HIS A 200 4.45 -3.35 -2.15
N SER A 201 4.50 -2.59 -3.24
CA SER A 201 5.45 -1.49 -3.41
C SER A 201 5.23 -0.38 -2.38
N LEU A 202 3.97 0.01 -2.13
CA LEU A 202 3.60 1.00 -1.12
C LEU A 202 4.00 0.53 0.28
N LEU A 203 3.62 -0.70 0.66
CA LEU A 203 4.00 -1.30 1.94
C LEU A 203 5.52 -1.26 2.15
N LYS A 204 6.29 -1.66 1.13
CA LYS A 204 7.76 -1.65 1.20
C LYS A 204 8.31 -0.24 1.38
N CYS A 205 7.86 0.73 0.58
CA CYS A 205 8.35 2.10 0.63
C CYS A 205 7.90 2.85 1.89
N GLU A 206 6.64 2.71 2.26
CA GLU A 206 6.05 3.48 3.35
C GLU A 206 6.39 2.91 4.72
N MET A 207 6.68 1.59 4.84
CA MET A 207 6.91 0.95 6.13
C MET A 207 8.16 0.07 6.15
N ILE A 208 8.29 -0.94 5.29
CA ILE A 208 9.35 -1.96 5.43
C ILE A 208 10.75 -1.33 5.35
N TYR A 209 10.99 -0.39 4.44
CA TYR A 209 12.30 0.25 4.28
C TYR A 209 12.56 1.38 5.28
N GLN A 210 11.55 1.78 6.06
CA GLN A 210 11.67 2.84 7.06
C GLN A 210 12.01 2.31 8.45
N PHE A 211 11.69 1.04 8.72
CA PHE A 211 11.83 0.43 10.04
C PHE A 211 12.70 -0.83 10.01
N ARG A 212 13.15 -1.27 11.18
CA ARG A 212 13.87 -2.51 11.37
C ARG A 212 13.01 -3.50 12.14
N PHE A 213 12.96 -4.75 11.68
CA PHE A 213 12.11 -5.79 12.25
C PHE A 213 13.02 -6.90 12.84
N PRO A 214 13.15 -6.97 14.18
CA PRO A 214 14.05 -7.93 14.83
C PRO A 214 13.52 -9.38 14.74
N SER A 215 12.20 -9.55 14.61
CA SER A 215 11.59 -10.89 14.52
C SER A 215 10.35 -10.89 13.61
N ILE A 216 9.93 -12.08 13.20
CA ILE A 216 8.71 -12.28 12.41
C ILE A 216 7.46 -11.82 13.19
N ALA A 217 7.43 -11.97 14.51
CA ALA A 217 6.31 -11.56 15.36
C ALA A 217 6.12 -10.02 15.33
N HIS A 218 7.20 -9.26 15.44
CA HIS A 218 7.16 -7.80 15.31
C HIS A 218 6.69 -7.38 13.91
N LEU A 219 7.22 -8.03 12.88
CA LEU A 219 6.83 -7.74 11.50
C LEU A 219 5.33 -8.02 11.26
N ILE A 220 4.80 -9.14 11.78
CA ILE A 220 3.37 -9.48 11.66
C ILE A 220 2.50 -8.40 12.29
N LEU A 221 2.84 -7.95 13.50
CA LEU A 221 2.08 -6.93 14.22
C LEU A 221 2.06 -5.60 13.44
N ASP A 222 3.23 -5.16 12.98
CA ASP A 222 3.35 -3.86 12.32
C ASP A 222 2.76 -3.87 10.91
N VAL A 223 2.89 -4.98 10.15
CA VAL A 223 2.19 -5.15 8.86
C VAL A 223 0.68 -5.14 9.06
N SER A 224 0.16 -5.76 10.13
CA SER A 224 -1.28 -5.73 10.42
C SER A 224 -1.78 -4.32 10.72
N LYS A 225 -1.03 -3.53 11.51
CA LYS A 225 -1.33 -2.11 11.77
C LYS A 225 -1.30 -1.28 10.49
N TYR A 226 -0.27 -1.49 9.64
CA TYR A 226 -0.15 -0.79 8.37
C TYR A 226 -1.34 -1.10 7.45
N ILE A 227 -1.74 -2.38 7.34
CA ILE A 227 -2.88 -2.78 6.50
C ILE A 227 -4.18 -2.18 7.03
N HIS A 228 -4.36 -2.14 8.34
CA HIS A 228 -5.52 -1.45 8.93
C HIS A 228 -5.57 0.03 8.52
N TRP A 229 -4.47 0.74 8.70
CA TRP A 229 -4.34 2.13 8.28
C TRP A 229 -4.51 2.30 6.76
N PHE A 230 -3.90 1.42 5.95
CA PHE A 230 -4.01 1.44 4.48
C PHE A 230 -5.46 1.32 4.02
N ASN A 231 -6.22 0.43 4.65
CA ASN A 231 -7.60 0.15 4.29
C ASN A 231 -8.59 1.24 4.74
N ASN A 232 -8.33 1.91 5.85
CA ASN A 232 -9.34 2.72 6.53
C ASN A 232 -8.99 4.21 6.63
N GLU A 233 -7.71 4.56 6.64
CA GLU A 233 -7.28 5.92 6.96
C GLU A 233 -6.45 6.56 5.82
N ARG A 234 -5.72 5.73 5.06
CA ARG A 234 -4.81 6.22 4.03
C ARG A 234 -5.54 6.95 2.91
N ILE A 235 -5.23 8.24 2.70
CA ILE A 235 -5.79 9.02 1.59
C ILE A 235 -5.29 8.47 0.24
N SER A 236 -6.21 8.03 -0.61
CA SER A 236 -5.94 7.60 -1.98
C SER A 236 -6.22 8.74 -2.96
N LEU A 237 -5.23 9.13 -3.77
CA LEU A 237 -5.43 10.13 -4.82
C LEU A 237 -6.22 9.56 -6.02
N ALA A 238 -6.17 8.25 -6.22
CA ALA A 238 -6.92 7.57 -7.29
C ALA A 238 -8.41 7.39 -6.95
N ASN A 239 -8.77 7.45 -5.66
CA ASN A 239 -10.14 7.26 -5.17
C ASN A 239 -10.40 8.16 -3.96
N PRO A 240 -10.48 9.49 -4.14
CA PRO A 240 -10.62 10.44 -3.03
C PRO A 240 -11.94 10.30 -2.25
N LYS A 241 -12.92 9.55 -2.77
CA LYS A 241 -14.22 9.31 -2.13
C LYS A 241 -14.25 8.11 -1.18
N ILE A 242 -13.19 7.29 -1.12
CA ILE A 242 -13.12 6.21 -0.14
C ILE A 242 -12.41 6.75 1.12
N LYS A 243 -13.08 7.67 1.81
CA LYS A 243 -13.02 7.71 3.26
C LYS A 243 -14.12 6.78 3.73
N VAL A 244 -13.72 5.68 4.33
CA VAL A 244 -14.67 4.84 5.05
C VAL A 244 -15.04 5.63 6.30
N ALA A 245 -16.31 6.00 6.39
CA ALA A 245 -16.90 6.50 7.63
C ALA A 245 -16.79 5.44 8.72
#